data_1a8dc3ca611f8fe125ef18a7f673b292
#
_entry.id   1a8dc3ca611f8fe125ef18a7f673b292
#
_cell.length_a   1.000
_cell.length_b   1.000
_cell.length_c   1.000
_cell.angle_alpha   90.00
_cell.angle_beta   90.00
_cell.angle_gamma   90.00
#
_symmetry.space_group_name_H-M   'P 1'
#
loop_
_entity.id
_entity.type
_entity.pdbx_description
1 polymer ?
#
loop_
_entity_poly.entity_id
_entity_poly.type
_entity_poly.pdbx_seq_one_letter_code
_entity_poly.pdbx_strand_id
1 'polypeptide(L)'
;MPGTGRHAAGIRGADARRITREVLAPHRVSERLLGDVLTVVGELVSNAIRHAGGVTAFDVRHLHDEVAVEVSDASPLLPHAAGTPVTVPGGFGWLLVNTMAARTEISVGADGKTITAYLSVTATMA
;
A
#
# COMPACT_ATOMS: atom_id res chain seq x y z
N MET A 1 7.10 19.01 9.54
CA MET A 1 7.00 17.56 9.66
C MET A 1 6.56 16.95 8.36
N PRO A 2 7.23 15.93 7.90
CA PRO A 2 6.74 15.21 6.72
C PRO A 2 5.37 14.61 7.01
N GLY A 3 4.53 14.56 5.98
CA GLY A 3 3.24 13.90 6.12
C GLY A 3 3.44 12.39 6.22
N THR A 4 3.30 11.86 7.42
CA THR A 4 3.45 10.44 7.68
C THR A 4 2.37 9.98 8.65
N GLY A 5 1.91 8.75 8.45
CA GLY A 5 0.95 8.11 9.33
C GLY A 5 1.40 6.71 9.64
N ARG A 6 2.34 6.57 10.56
CA ARG A 6 2.88 5.28 10.94
C ARG A 6 2.06 4.67 12.06
N HIS A 7 1.66 3.42 11.86
CA HIS A 7 0.82 2.71 12.81
C HIS A 7 1.29 1.28 13.00
N ALA A 8 1.04 0.76 14.19
CA ALA A 8 1.44 -0.58 14.59
C ALA A 8 0.44 -1.64 14.14
N ALA A 9 0.61 -2.83 14.64
CA ALA A 9 -0.12 -4.01 14.25
C ALA A 9 -1.63 -3.90 14.43
N GLY A 10 -2.34 -4.66 13.63
CA GLY A 10 -3.77 -4.91 13.81
C GLY A 10 -4.70 -3.95 13.10
N ILE A 11 -4.19 -3.01 12.33
CA ILE A 11 -5.09 -2.10 11.61
C ILE A 11 -5.80 -2.84 10.50
N ARG A 12 -7.00 -2.37 10.18
CA ARG A 12 -7.83 -2.92 9.13
C ARG A 12 -7.97 -1.92 7.99
N GLY A 13 -8.55 -2.35 6.88
CA GLY A 13 -8.63 -1.53 5.68
C GLY A 13 -9.30 -0.17 5.90
N ALA A 14 -10.38 -0.13 6.68
CA ALA A 14 -11.06 1.13 6.95
C ALA A 14 -10.17 2.10 7.73
N ASP A 15 -9.41 1.58 8.70
CA ASP A 15 -8.48 2.40 9.48
C ASP A 15 -7.36 2.93 8.59
N ALA A 16 -6.79 2.06 7.78
CA ALA A 16 -5.70 2.44 6.88
C ALA A 16 -6.13 3.53 5.90
N ARG A 17 -7.34 3.41 5.35
CA ARG A 17 -7.86 4.42 4.42
C ARG A 17 -8.12 5.74 5.13
N ARG A 18 -8.66 5.70 6.34
CA ARG A 18 -8.88 6.92 7.13
C ARG A 18 -7.56 7.64 7.43
N ILE A 19 -6.56 6.87 7.87
CA ILE A 19 -5.22 7.40 8.15
C ILE A 19 -4.64 8.04 6.89
N THR A 20 -4.77 7.37 5.76
CA THR A 20 -4.27 7.87 4.48
C THR A 20 -4.89 9.22 4.13
N ARG A 21 -6.21 9.35 4.27
CA ARG A 21 -6.88 10.63 4.01
C ARG A 21 -6.37 11.72 4.95
N GLU A 22 -6.17 11.40 6.21
CA GLU A 22 -5.68 12.37 7.20
C GLU A 22 -4.27 12.83 6.88
N VAL A 23 -3.40 11.89 6.51
CA VAL A 23 -2.01 12.22 6.18
C VAL A 23 -1.94 13.10 4.94
N LEU A 24 -2.73 12.79 3.92
CA LEU A 24 -2.64 13.49 2.63
C LEU A 24 -3.46 14.78 2.56
N ALA A 25 -4.40 14.99 3.47
CA ALA A 25 -5.27 16.16 3.42
C ALA A 25 -4.50 17.49 3.37
N PRO A 26 -3.46 17.71 4.21
CA PRO A 26 -2.74 19.00 4.16
C PRO A 26 -1.97 19.22 2.86
N HIS A 27 -1.72 18.17 2.10
CA HIS A 27 -0.88 18.23 0.90
C HIS A 27 -1.67 18.49 -0.38
N ARG A 28 -3.01 18.47 -0.29
CA ARG A 28 -3.91 18.82 -1.40
C ARG A 28 -3.61 18.03 -2.68
N VAL A 29 -3.41 16.73 -2.53
CA VAL A 29 -3.21 15.86 -3.69
C VAL A 29 -4.50 15.84 -4.52
N SER A 30 -4.37 15.54 -5.82
CA SER A 30 -5.54 15.45 -6.69
C SER A 30 -6.46 14.33 -6.24
N GLU A 31 -7.74 14.45 -6.60
CA GLU A 31 -8.70 13.40 -6.28
C GLU A 31 -8.32 12.08 -6.94
N ARG A 32 -7.76 12.15 -8.14
CA ARG A 32 -7.32 10.96 -8.85
C ARG A 32 -6.18 10.26 -8.10
N LEU A 33 -5.19 11.03 -7.68
CA LEU A 33 -4.07 10.47 -6.92
C LEU A 33 -4.56 9.88 -5.60
N LEU A 34 -5.42 10.60 -4.88
CA LEU A 34 -5.97 10.09 -3.63
C LEU A 34 -6.71 8.77 -3.86
N GLY A 35 -7.51 8.70 -4.92
CA GLY A 35 -8.23 7.47 -5.26
C GLY A 35 -7.29 6.31 -5.53
N ASP A 36 -6.21 6.55 -6.28
CA ASP A 36 -5.22 5.53 -6.57
C ASP A 36 -4.49 5.09 -5.30
N VAL A 37 -4.11 6.04 -4.45
CA VAL A 37 -3.45 5.72 -3.18
C VAL A 37 -4.36 4.87 -2.31
N LEU A 38 -5.64 5.25 -2.19
CA LEU A 38 -6.58 4.49 -1.37
C LEU A 38 -6.80 3.08 -1.90
N THR A 39 -6.78 2.91 -3.23
CA THR A 39 -6.88 1.59 -3.84
C THR A 39 -5.66 0.74 -3.48
N VAL A 40 -4.47 1.31 -3.62
CA VAL A 40 -3.23 0.60 -3.27
C VAL A 40 -3.22 0.23 -1.79
N VAL A 41 -3.60 1.16 -0.92
CA VAL A 41 -3.70 0.90 0.51
C VAL A 41 -4.64 -0.27 0.78
N GLY A 42 -5.82 -0.23 0.18
CA GLY A 42 -6.81 -1.29 0.36
C GLY A 42 -6.29 -2.65 -0.07
N GLU A 43 -5.60 -2.72 -1.20
CA GLU A 43 -5.10 -3.98 -1.71
C GLU A 43 -3.94 -4.52 -0.89
N LEU A 44 -2.99 -3.68 -0.49
CA LEU A 44 -1.86 -4.14 0.31
C LEU A 44 -2.31 -4.59 1.70
N VAL A 45 -3.21 -3.86 2.34
CA VAL A 45 -3.73 -4.23 3.65
C VAL A 45 -4.56 -5.51 3.56
N SER A 46 -5.41 -5.61 2.54
CA SER A 46 -6.23 -6.79 2.31
C SER A 46 -5.36 -8.04 2.11
N ASN A 47 -4.27 -7.91 1.34
CA ASN A 47 -3.34 -9.01 1.13
C ASN A 47 -2.67 -9.43 2.44
N ALA A 48 -2.24 -8.48 3.25
CA ALA A 48 -1.62 -8.78 4.54
C ALA A 48 -2.60 -9.54 5.44
N ILE A 49 -3.86 -9.11 5.49
CA ILE A 49 -4.87 -9.77 6.31
C ILE A 49 -5.18 -11.17 5.78
N ARG A 50 -5.32 -11.29 4.47
CA ARG A 50 -5.78 -12.54 3.85
C ARG A 50 -4.69 -13.62 3.82
N HIS A 51 -3.45 -13.22 3.59
CA HIS A 51 -2.38 -14.16 3.31
C HIS A 51 -1.25 -14.17 4.35
N ALA A 52 -1.25 -13.24 5.29
CA ALA A 52 -0.11 -13.07 6.18
C ALA A 52 -0.50 -12.85 7.65
N GLY A 53 -1.75 -13.07 7.98
CA GLY A 53 -2.21 -12.96 9.36
C GLY A 53 -2.46 -11.55 9.85
N GLY A 54 -2.32 -10.55 8.98
CA GLY A 54 -2.60 -9.16 9.32
C GLY A 54 -1.42 -8.25 9.13
N VAL A 55 -1.68 -6.97 9.30
CA VAL A 55 -0.68 -5.91 9.16
C VAL A 55 0.11 -5.80 10.46
N THR A 56 1.43 -5.78 10.37
CA THR A 56 2.29 -5.55 11.53
C THR A 56 2.74 -4.10 11.64
N ALA A 57 2.82 -3.38 10.50
CA ALA A 57 3.13 -1.96 10.49
C ALA A 57 2.55 -1.33 9.23
N PHE A 58 2.13 -0.08 9.33
CA PHE A 58 1.55 0.67 8.22
C PHE A 58 2.05 2.10 8.27
N ASP A 59 2.44 2.64 7.11
CA ASP A 59 2.89 4.02 7.01
C ASP A 59 2.49 4.60 5.66
N VAL A 60 2.08 5.87 5.66
CA VAL A 60 1.85 6.64 4.45
C VAL A 60 2.70 7.91 4.56
N ARG A 61 3.48 8.20 3.53
CA ARG A 61 4.36 9.38 3.54
C ARG A 61 4.15 10.19 2.26
N HIS A 62 3.98 11.48 2.44
CA HIS A 62 3.97 12.40 1.30
C HIS A 62 5.40 12.88 1.10
N LEU A 63 6.02 12.44 0.02
CA LEU A 63 7.37 12.84 -0.37
C LEU A 63 7.28 13.99 -1.35
N HIS A 64 8.44 14.48 -1.82
CA HIS A 64 8.45 15.65 -2.72
C HIS A 64 7.59 15.43 -3.97
N ASP A 65 7.79 14.35 -4.66
CA ASP A 65 7.07 14.08 -5.91
C ASP A 65 6.40 12.71 -5.93
N GLU A 66 6.30 12.06 -4.79
CA GLU A 66 5.68 10.74 -4.68
C GLU A 66 4.92 10.61 -3.37
N VAL A 67 3.96 9.71 -3.35
CA VAL A 67 3.35 9.22 -2.12
C VAL A 67 3.82 7.79 -1.92
N ALA A 68 4.35 7.48 -0.75
CA ALA A 68 4.80 6.14 -0.41
C ALA A 68 3.78 5.48 0.53
N VAL A 69 3.35 4.29 0.19
CA VAL A 69 2.49 3.45 1.03
C VAL A 69 3.29 2.24 1.44
N GLU A 70 3.45 2.05 2.73
CA GLU A 70 4.28 0.97 3.27
C GLU A 70 3.44 0.07 4.16
N VAL A 71 3.42 -1.22 3.85
CA VAL A 71 2.67 -2.22 4.62
C VAL A 71 3.60 -3.37 4.96
N SER A 72 3.70 -3.68 6.24
CA SER A 72 4.49 -4.81 6.72
C SER A 72 3.58 -5.90 7.25
N ASP A 73 4.00 -7.14 7.08
CA ASP A 73 3.31 -8.29 7.63
C ASP A 73 4.33 -9.32 8.14
N ALA A 74 3.85 -10.35 8.83
CA ALA A 74 4.71 -11.33 9.48
C ALA A 74 5.07 -12.52 8.57
N SER A 75 4.65 -12.50 7.30
CA SER A 75 4.93 -13.60 6.38
C SER A 75 6.10 -13.24 5.47
N PRO A 76 7.14 -14.09 5.38
CA PRO A 76 8.24 -13.84 4.44
C PRO A 76 7.90 -14.22 3.01
N LEU A 77 6.70 -14.76 2.77
CA LEU A 77 6.30 -15.18 1.42
C LEU A 77 5.96 -13.97 0.56
N LEU A 78 6.45 -13.97 -0.68
CA LEU A 78 6.20 -12.88 -1.61
C LEU A 78 4.74 -12.89 -2.09
N PRO A 79 4.23 -11.72 -2.52
CA PRO A 79 2.89 -11.67 -3.11
C PRO A 79 2.80 -12.57 -4.33
N HIS A 80 1.64 -13.22 -4.49
CA HIS A 80 1.42 -14.15 -5.60
C HIS A 80 0.83 -13.41 -6.79
N ALA A 81 1.67 -13.06 -7.75
CA ALA A 81 1.19 -12.57 -9.04
C ALA A 81 1.25 -13.67 -10.08
N ALA A 82 2.41 -14.31 -10.18
CA ALA A 82 2.62 -15.37 -11.16
C ALA A 82 2.05 -16.69 -10.65
N GLY A 83 1.33 -17.38 -11.51
CA GLY A 83 0.77 -18.67 -11.17
C GLY A 83 -0.48 -18.63 -10.32
N THR A 84 -0.90 -17.46 -9.87
CA THR A 84 -2.15 -17.33 -9.12
C THR A 84 -3.28 -17.01 -10.09
N PRO A 85 -4.31 -17.87 -10.18
CA PRO A 85 -5.43 -17.57 -11.07
C PRO A 85 -6.11 -16.27 -10.66
N VAL A 86 -6.49 -15.47 -11.64
CA VAL A 86 -7.14 -14.18 -11.38
C VAL A 86 -8.50 -14.34 -10.69
N THR A 87 -9.08 -15.52 -10.74
CA THR A 87 -10.33 -15.80 -10.06
C THR A 87 -10.15 -16.05 -8.55
N VAL A 88 -8.91 -16.24 -8.10
CA VAL A 88 -8.63 -16.42 -6.68
C VAL A 88 -8.62 -15.08 -5.99
N PRO A 89 -9.30 -14.91 -4.85
CA PRO A 89 -9.27 -13.65 -4.11
C PRO A 89 -7.84 -13.22 -3.83
N GLY A 90 -7.53 -11.96 -4.11
CA GLY A 90 -6.19 -11.42 -3.92
C GLY A 90 -5.30 -11.51 -5.16
N GLY A 91 -5.67 -12.30 -6.17
CA GLY A 91 -4.87 -12.43 -7.39
C GLY A 91 -4.79 -11.12 -8.18
N PHE A 92 -5.90 -10.40 -8.27
CA PHE A 92 -5.95 -9.10 -8.94
C PHE A 92 -5.27 -8.00 -8.14
N GLY A 93 -5.29 -8.11 -6.81
CA GLY A 93 -4.82 -7.03 -5.95
C GLY A 93 -3.38 -6.64 -6.21
N TRP A 94 -2.49 -7.64 -6.32
CA TRP A 94 -1.07 -7.38 -6.56
C TRP A 94 -0.84 -6.79 -7.95
N LEU A 95 -1.56 -7.30 -8.96
CA LEU A 95 -1.47 -6.75 -10.31
C LEU A 95 -1.93 -5.30 -10.35
N LEU A 96 -3.01 -4.98 -9.62
CA LEU A 96 -3.54 -3.64 -9.56
C LEU A 96 -2.53 -2.68 -8.92
N VAL A 97 -1.89 -3.09 -7.83
CA VAL A 97 -0.86 -2.28 -7.18
C VAL A 97 0.26 -1.97 -8.18
N ASN A 98 0.75 -2.98 -8.90
CA ASN A 98 1.83 -2.78 -9.85
C ASN A 98 1.42 -1.92 -11.05
N THR A 99 0.14 -1.89 -11.38
CA THR A 99 -0.38 -1.03 -12.45
C THR A 99 -0.43 0.43 -12.01
N MET A 100 -0.85 0.67 -10.77
CA MET A 100 -1.02 2.03 -10.27
C MET A 100 0.25 2.67 -9.74
N ALA A 101 1.15 1.87 -9.17
CA ALA A 101 2.39 2.38 -8.59
C ALA A 101 3.42 2.65 -9.67
N ALA A 102 4.19 3.71 -9.50
CA ALA A 102 5.34 3.99 -10.36
C ALA A 102 6.42 2.94 -10.15
N ARG A 103 6.56 2.48 -8.90
CA ARG A 103 7.48 1.38 -8.56
C ARG A 103 7.06 0.78 -7.23
N THR A 104 7.51 -0.44 -6.99
CA THR A 104 7.31 -1.11 -5.71
C THR A 104 8.63 -1.66 -5.22
N GLU A 105 8.78 -1.73 -3.90
CA GLU A 105 9.94 -2.32 -3.26
C GLU A 105 9.46 -3.33 -2.24
N ILE A 106 10.11 -4.48 -2.19
CA ILE A 106 9.79 -5.51 -1.22
C ILE A 106 11.06 -5.86 -0.46
N SER A 107 11.01 -5.71 0.85
CA SER A 107 12.10 -6.08 1.74
C SER A 107 11.66 -7.28 2.56
N VAL A 108 12.36 -8.40 2.42
CA VAL A 108 12.02 -9.65 3.10
C VAL A 108 13.04 -9.93 4.17
N GLY A 109 12.56 -10.22 5.39
CA GLY A 109 13.40 -10.62 6.50
C GLY A 109 12.94 -11.94 7.08
N ALA A 110 13.61 -12.36 8.16
CA ALA A 110 13.27 -13.62 8.82
C ALA A 110 11.86 -13.58 9.42
N ASP A 111 11.42 -12.40 9.85
CA ASP A 111 10.16 -12.24 10.60
C ASP A 111 9.02 -11.72 9.76
N GLY A 112 9.22 -11.57 8.45
CA GLY A 112 8.15 -11.06 7.60
C GLY A 112 8.70 -10.24 6.45
N LYS A 113 7.84 -9.37 5.89
CA LYS A 113 8.23 -8.52 4.77
C LYS A 113 7.58 -7.15 4.90
N THR A 114 8.17 -6.20 4.18
CA THR A 114 7.61 -4.86 4.02
C THR A 114 7.49 -4.57 2.53
N ILE A 115 6.29 -4.18 2.11
CA ILE A 115 6.03 -3.78 0.73
C ILE A 115 5.81 -2.28 0.74
N THR A 116 6.56 -1.57 -0.12
CA THR A 116 6.38 -0.13 -0.30
C THR A 116 5.99 0.14 -1.74
N ALA A 117 4.87 0.81 -1.94
CA ALA A 117 4.42 1.24 -3.26
C ALA A 117 4.57 2.76 -3.33
N TYR A 118 5.16 3.24 -4.44
CA TYR A 118 5.39 4.66 -4.68
C TYR A 118 4.51 5.10 -5.83
N LEU A 119 3.66 6.11 -5.58
CA LEU A 119 2.79 6.67 -6.61
C LEU A 119 3.27 8.09 -6.92
N SER A 120 3.43 8.38 -8.19
CA SER A 120 3.92 9.69 -8.63
C SER A 120 2.83 10.75 -8.50
N VAL A 121 3.17 11.89 -7.92
CA VAL A 121 2.23 13.02 -7.79
C VAL A 121 1.93 13.63 -9.16
N THR A 122 2.82 13.46 -10.12
CA THR A 122 2.66 14.04 -11.45
C THR A 122 2.16 13.05 -12.49
N ALA A 123 1.98 11.79 -12.12
CA ALA A 123 1.62 10.73 -13.08
C ALA A 123 0.20 10.85 -13.62
N THR A 124 -0.58 11.77 -13.10
CA THR A 124 -1.96 11.97 -13.51
C THR A 124 -2.09 12.75 -14.80
N MET A 125 -1.00 13.08 -15.42
CA MET A 125 -0.97 13.90 -16.63
C MET A 125 -1.32 13.14 -17.90
N ALA A 126 -1.55 11.91 -17.82
CA ALA A 126 -1.83 11.10 -19.01
C ALA A 126 -3.04 11.57 -19.78
#